data_0263a774b282b680ec44295dff792e41
#
_entry.id   0263a774b282b680ec44295dff792e41
#
_cell.length_a   1.000
_cell.length_b   1.000
_cell.length_c   1.000
_cell.angle_alpha   90.00
_cell.angle_beta   90.00
_cell.angle_gamma   90.00
#
_symmetry.space_group_name_H-M   'P 1'
#
loop_
_entity.id
_entity.type
_entity.pdbx_description
1 polymer ?
#
loop_
_entity_poly.entity_id
_entity_poly.type
_entity_poly.pdbx_seq_one_letter_code
_entity_poly.pdbx_strand_id
1 'polypeptide(L)'
;ELPVAKATEADQGIAQHVMKLIEDGATLQLGIGGLPNIVGSMIAESDLKDLGVHTEMLADSYVDMYEAGKISGRRKAIDKGKMVYTFAMGSKKLYDFLDNNPVCASYPVSYTNDPRVISLNDKVMAINNAIEVDLYSQVSSESSGKRHITGTGGQLDFILGAFQSRGGKGLICISSTFKDKE
;
A
#
# COMPACT_ATOMS: atom_id res chain seq x y z
N GLU A 1 -5.24 17.93 6.64
CA GLU A 1 -5.98 16.71 6.23
C GLU A 1 -5.96 16.62 4.71
N LEU A 2 -5.67 15.44 4.19
CA LEU A 2 -5.77 15.18 2.76
C LEU A 2 -7.26 15.05 2.38
N PRO A 3 -7.70 15.66 1.26
CA PRO A 3 -9.05 15.42 0.78
C PRO A 3 -9.21 13.93 0.45
N VAL A 4 -10.19 13.28 1.05
CA VAL A 4 -10.54 11.90 0.73
C VAL A 4 -11.18 11.90 -0.65
N ALA A 5 -10.46 11.36 -1.65
CA ALA A 5 -11.02 11.17 -2.98
C ALA A 5 -12.20 10.18 -2.89
N LYS A 6 -13.36 10.57 -3.45
CA LYS A 6 -14.50 9.66 -3.53
C LYS A 6 -14.16 8.48 -4.44
N ALA A 7 -14.43 7.28 -3.95
CA ALA A 7 -14.30 6.06 -4.71
C ALA A 7 -15.24 6.07 -5.93
N THR A 8 -14.71 5.66 -7.07
CA THR A 8 -15.52 5.40 -8.27
C THR A 8 -15.96 3.93 -8.32
N GLU A 9 -16.92 3.60 -9.18
CA GLU A 9 -17.32 2.21 -9.43
C GLU A 9 -16.15 1.38 -9.98
N ALA A 10 -15.32 1.98 -10.82
CA ALA A 10 -14.10 1.36 -11.35
C ALA A 10 -13.12 1.01 -10.21
N ASP A 11 -12.91 1.92 -9.26
CA ASP A 11 -12.04 1.67 -8.10
C ASP A 11 -12.54 0.49 -7.25
N GLN A 12 -13.86 0.38 -7.07
CA GLN A 12 -14.46 -0.75 -6.35
C GLN A 12 -14.23 -2.08 -7.08
N GLY A 13 -14.42 -2.09 -8.41
CA GLY A 13 -14.15 -3.27 -9.23
C GLY A 13 -12.68 -3.71 -9.18
N ILE A 14 -11.75 -2.76 -9.29
CA ILE A 14 -10.32 -3.02 -9.16
C ILE A 14 -10.00 -3.58 -7.76
N ALA A 15 -10.50 -2.95 -6.70
CA ALA A 15 -10.28 -3.39 -5.33
C ALA A 15 -10.78 -4.83 -5.09
N GLN A 16 -11.93 -5.23 -5.65
CA GLN A 16 -12.42 -6.60 -5.58
C GLN A 16 -11.46 -7.61 -6.22
N HIS A 17 -10.79 -7.25 -7.32
CA HIS A 17 -9.76 -8.10 -7.92
C HIS A 17 -8.50 -8.17 -7.07
N VAL A 18 -8.06 -7.04 -6.51
CA VAL A 18 -6.91 -6.97 -5.59
C VAL A 18 -7.14 -7.86 -4.37
N MET A 19 -8.33 -7.79 -3.76
CA MET A 19 -8.68 -8.60 -2.58
C MET A 19 -8.51 -10.10 -2.78
N LYS A 20 -8.78 -10.62 -3.99
CA LYS A 20 -8.59 -12.05 -4.33
C LYS A 20 -7.14 -12.51 -4.31
N LEU A 21 -6.19 -11.58 -4.35
CA LEU A 21 -4.75 -11.85 -4.40
C LEU A 21 -4.09 -11.77 -3.02
N ILE A 22 -4.77 -11.18 -2.03
CA ILE A 22 -4.25 -11.01 -0.67
C ILE A 22 -4.55 -12.28 0.13
N GLU A 23 -3.55 -12.77 0.83
CA GLU A 23 -3.65 -13.97 1.66
C GLU A 23 -3.39 -13.65 3.14
N ASP A 24 -3.84 -14.51 4.03
CA ASP A 24 -3.49 -14.43 5.46
C ASP A 24 -1.97 -14.34 5.65
N GLY A 25 -1.57 -13.42 6.52
CA GLY A 25 -0.16 -13.18 6.84
C GLY A 25 0.61 -12.40 5.80
N ALA A 26 -0.04 -11.87 4.75
CA ALA A 26 0.60 -10.97 3.79
C ALA A 26 1.14 -9.72 4.48
N THR A 27 2.27 -9.19 4.00
CA THR A 27 2.83 -7.92 4.45
C THR A 27 2.45 -6.82 3.45
N LEU A 28 1.72 -5.83 3.92
CA LEU A 28 1.07 -4.83 3.07
C LEU A 28 1.92 -3.58 2.91
N GLN A 29 1.95 -3.06 1.68
CA GLN A 29 2.23 -1.68 1.32
C GLN A 29 1.09 -1.17 0.44
N LEU A 30 0.47 -0.09 0.85
CA LEU A 30 -0.59 0.61 0.12
C LEU A 30 -0.08 1.98 -0.30
N GLY A 31 -0.24 2.31 -1.57
CA GLY A 31 0.04 3.64 -2.11
C GLY A 31 -0.96 4.69 -1.61
N ILE A 32 -0.88 5.88 -2.20
CA ILE A 32 -1.77 7.02 -1.87
C ILE A 32 -2.96 7.03 -2.83
N GLY A 33 -4.13 7.46 -2.34
CA GLY A 33 -5.29 7.75 -3.18
C GLY A 33 -6.53 6.94 -2.85
N GLY A 34 -7.57 7.11 -3.67
CA GLY A 34 -8.89 6.51 -3.44
C GLY A 34 -8.86 4.99 -3.41
N LEU A 35 -8.23 4.36 -4.40
CA LEU A 35 -8.17 2.90 -4.51
C LEU A 35 -7.44 2.21 -3.34
N PRO A 36 -6.24 2.63 -2.90
CA PRO A 36 -5.62 2.06 -1.71
C PRO A 36 -6.47 2.18 -0.44
N ASN A 37 -7.22 3.28 -0.29
CA ASN A 37 -8.13 3.46 0.83
C ASN A 37 -9.30 2.45 0.77
N ILE A 38 -9.87 2.21 -0.42
CA ILE A 38 -10.94 1.21 -0.60
C ILE A 38 -10.42 -0.19 -0.28
N VAL A 39 -9.24 -0.55 -0.77
CA VAL A 39 -8.61 -1.84 -0.45
C VAL A 39 -8.44 -1.99 1.06
N GLY A 40 -7.96 -0.95 1.74
CA GLY A 40 -7.83 -0.94 3.20
C GLY A 40 -9.16 -1.15 3.93
N SER A 41 -10.22 -0.46 3.50
CA SER A 41 -11.58 -0.64 4.05
C SER A 41 -12.11 -2.06 3.81
N MET A 42 -11.94 -2.60 2.59
CA MET A 42 -12.36 -3.96 2.27
C MET A 42 -11.59 -5.00 3.08
N ILE A 43 -10.29 -4.79 3.34
CA ILE A 43 -9.50 -5.65 4.23
C ILE A 43 -10.07 -5.61 5.65
N ALA A 44 -10.41 -4.42 6.17
CA ALA A 44 -10.96 -4.27 7.52
C ALA A 44 -12.29 -5.05 7.70
N GLU A 45 -13.09 -5.16 6.65
CA GLU A 45 -14.36 -5.89 6.63
C GLU A 45 -14.22 -7.39 6.27
N SER A 46 -13.06 -7.83 5.77
CA SER A 46 -12.83 -9.20 5.28
C SER A 46 -12.55 -10.20 6.42
N ASP A 47 -12.43 -11.49 6.06
CA ASP A 47 -11.98 -12.55 6.95
C ASP A 47 -10.46 -12.70 7.03
N LEU A 48 -9.69 -11.83 6.35
CA LEU A 48 -8.24 -11.83 6.37
C LEU A 48 -7.70 -11.60 7.79
N LYS A 49 -6.58 -12.24 8.10
CA LYS A 49 -5.95 -12.16 9.43
C LYS A 49 -4.43 -12.27 9.36
N ASP A 50 -3.82 -11.85 10.46
CA ASP A 50 -2.38 -11.91 10.68
C ASP A 50 -1.55 -11.10 9.67
N LEU A 51 -2.15 -10.06 9.08
CA LEU A 51 -1.46 -9.20 8.14
C LEU A 51 -0.31 -8.44 8.84
N GLY A 52 0.73 -8.17 8.08
CA GLY A 52 1.85 -7.32 8.48
C GLY A 52 1.79 -5.99 7.73
N VAL A 53 2.56 -5.02 8.21
CA VAL A 53 2.73 -3.71 7.55
C VAL A 53 4.22 -3.41 7.40
N HIS A 54 4.61 -3.09 6.18
CA HIS A 54 5.90 -2.51 5.83
C HIS A 54 5.67 -1.58 4.65
N THR A 55 5.58 -0.28 4.92
CA THR A 55 5.13 0.73 3.96
C THR A 55 5.96 1.99 4.07
N GLU A 56 6.07 2.77 3.01
CA GLU A 56 6.70 4.08 3.08
C GLU A 56 5.84 5.05 3.90
N MET A 57 4.57 5.18 3.53
CA MET A 57 3.61 6.05 4.22
C MET A 57 2.59 5.23 5.00
N LEU A 58 2.38 5.58 6.27
CA LEU A 58 1.28 5.06 7.06
C LEU A 58 0.08 6.01 6.94
N ALA A 59 -1.12 5.46 6.68
CA ALA A 59 -2.36 6.21 6.49
C ALA A 59 -3.48 5.70 7.40
N ASP A 60 -4.62 6.41 7.45
CA ASP A 60 -5.76 6.05 8.30
C ASP A 60 -6.26 4.62 8.08
N SER A 61 -6.24 4.12 6.85
CA SER A 61 -6.69 2.77 6.52
C SER A 61 -5.94 1.66 7.29
N TYR A 62 -4.69 1.89 7.65
CA TYR A 62 -3.95 0.93 8.48
C TYR A 62 -4.44 0.92 9.94
N VAL A 63 -4.88 2.07 10.45
CA VAL A 63 -5.50 2.15 11.78
C VAL A 63 -6.81 1.39 11.78
N ASP A 64 -7.65 1.58 10.76
CA ASP A 64 -8.92 0.87 10.61
C ASP A 64 -8.72 -0.66 10.56
N MET A 65 -7.76 -1.12 9.76
CA MET A 65 -7.40 -2.55 9.67
C MET A 65 -6.87 -3.10 11.00
N TYR A 66 -6.09 -2.32 11.74
CA TYR A 66 -5.57 -2.72 13.04
C TYR A 66 -6.68 -2.83 14.08
N GLU A 67 -7.56 -1.82 14.17
CA GLU A 67 -8.71 -1.81 15.08
C GLU A 67 -9.70 -2.95 14.77
N ALA A 68 -9.84 -3.31 13.48
CA ALA A 68 -10.62 -4.47 13.04
C ALA A 68 -9.91 -5.82 13.32
N GLY A 69 -8.72 -5.83 13.93
CA GLY A 69 -7.97 -7.03 14.29
C GLY A 69 -7.33 -7.78 13.11
N LYS A 70 -7.19 -7.13 11.94
CA LYS A 70 -6.59 -7.74 10.75
C LYS A 70 -5.07 -7.72 10.76
N ILE A 71 -4.48 -6.71 11.41
CA ILE A 71 -3.03 -6.53 11.50
C ILE A 71 -2.52 -7.02 12.84
N SER A 72 -1.69 -8.05 12.82
CA SER A 72 -0.96 -8.54 13.99
C SER A 72 0.57 -8.46 13.83
N GLY A 73 1.05 -8.46 12.59
CA GLY A 73 2.46 -8.49 12.24
C GLY A 73 3.21 -9.75 12.70
N ARG A 74 2.54 -10.72 13.27
CA ARG A 74 3.19 -11.90 13.88
C ARG A 74 3.82 -12.84 12.85
N ARG A 75 3.33 -12.82 11.60
CA ARG A 75 3.88 -13.64 10.50
C ARG A 75 4.98 -12.93 9.71
N LYS A 76 5.30 -11.68 10.01
CA LYS A 76 6.47 -11.01 9.42
C LYS A 76 7.75 -11.76 9.76
N ALA A 77 8.70 -11.80 8.84
CA ALA A 77 10.01 -12.41 9.08
C ALA A 77 10.92 -11.45 9.89
N ILE A 78 10.85 -10.16 9.57
CA ILE A 78 11.57 -9.09 10.28
C ILE A 78 10.56 -8.14 10.94
N ASP A 79 10.98 -7.41 11.96
CA ASP A 79 10.15 -6.44 12.70
C ASP A 79 8.78 -7.01 13.11
N LYS A 80 8.78 -8.22 13.67
CA LYS A 80 7.56 -8.92 14.08
C LYS A 80 6.74 -8.08 15.04
N GLY A 81 5.43 -8.02 14.79
CA GLY A 81 4.49 -7.26 15.61
C GLY A 81 4.58 -5.75 15.44
N LYS A 82 5.38 -5.26 14.48
CA LYS A 82 5.52 -3.83 14.18
C LYS A 82 4.90 -3.48 12.84
N MET A 83 4.20 -2.35 12.81
CA MET A 83 3.87 -1.63 11.59
C MET A 83 5.05 -0.70 11.28
N VAL A 84 5.83 -1.08 10.27
CA VAL A 84 7.02 -0.34 9.84
C VAL A 84 6.65 0.69 8.78
N TYR A 85 7.10 1.92 8.96
CA TYR A 85 6.87 3.02 8.02
C TYR A 85 7.97 4.07 8.12
N THR A 86 8.07 4.97 7.13
CA THR A 86 9.01 6.09 7.13
C THR A 86 8.35 7.36 7.65
N PHE A 87 7.16 7.68 7.14
CA PHE A 87 6.36 8.82 7.57
C PHE A 87 4.88 8.46 7.62
N ALA A 88 4.10 9.30 8.27
CA ALA A 88 2.66 9.13 8.38
C ALA A 88 1.92 10.36 7.87
N MET A 89 0.82 10.15 7.17
CA MET A 89 -0.03 11.24 6.69
C MET A 89 -1.50 10.80 6.68
N GLY A 90 -2.33 11.48 7.45
CA GLY A 90 -3.75 11.17 7.58
C GLY A 90 -4.48 12.16 8.47
N SER A 91 -5.55 11.71 9.08
CA SER A 91 -6.39 12.47 10.00
C SER A 91 -5.80 12.52 11.42
N LYS A 92 -6.47 13.25 12.30
CA LYS A 92 -6.14 13.27 13.73
C LYS A 92 -6.16 11.87 14.33
N LYS A 93 -7.06 10.98 13.87
CA LYS A 93 -7.15 9.59 14.32
C LYS A 93 -5.81 8.85 14.16
N LEU A 94 -5.17 9.01 13.01
CA LEU A 94 -3.86 8.40 12.76
C LEU A 94 -2.81 8.90 13.74
N TYR A 95 -2.73 10.23 13.96
CA TYR A 95 -1.71 10.79 14.86
C TYR A 95 -1.96 10.43 16.32
N ASP A 96 -3.21 10.36 16.76
CA ASP A 96 -3.57 9.88 18.09
C ASP A 96 -3.20 8.39 18.26
N PHE A 97 -3.37 7.58 17.20
CA PHE A 97 -2.98 6.18 17.20
C PHE A 97 -1.45 5.99 17.27
N LEU A 98 -0.68 6.90 16.67
CA LEU A 98 0.78 6.83 16.68
C LEU A 98 1.38 7.19 18.04
N ASP A 99 0.70 8.02 18.83
CA ASP A 99 1.23 8.55 20.07
C ASP A 99 1.48 7.43 21.09
N ASN A 100 2.74 7.29 21.49
CA ASN A 100 3.20 6.27 22.45
C ASN A 100 2.75 4.83 22.13
N ASN A 101 2.51 4.51 20.84
CA ASN A 101 2.07 3.17 20.44
C ASN A 101 3.26 2.28 20.05
N PRO A 102 3.58 1.26 20.87
CA PRO A 102 4.74 0.39 20.62
C PRO A 102 4.59 -0.50 19.37
N VAL A 103 3.39 -0.62 18.79
CA VAL A 103 3.17 -1.33 17.53
C VAL A 103 3.70 -0.55 16.33
N CYS A 104 3.76 0.77 16.44
CA CYS A 104 4.21 1.67 15.39
C CYS A 104 5.74 1.84 15.43
N ALA A 105 6.41 1.64 14.30
CA ALA A 105 7.86 1.77 14.17
C ALA A 105 8.23 2.62 12.96
N SER A 106 8.60 3.88 13.20
CA SER A 106 9.11 4.78 12.18
C SER A 106 10.61 4.55 12.00
N TYR A 107 11.03 4.21 10.78
CA TYR A 107 12.42 3.98 10.42
C TYR A 107 12.87 4.88 9.27
N PRO A 108 14.19 5.08 9.11
CA PRO A 108 14.72 5.85 7.98
C PRO A 108 14.30 5.23 6.64
N VAL A 109 14.08 6.09 5.63
CA VAL A 109 13.72 5.67 4.27
C VAL A 109 14.73 4.68 3.67
N SER A 110 16.02 4.82 4.00
CA SER A 110 17.08 3.90 3.58
C SER A 110 16.93 2.47 4.10
N TYR A 111 16.10 2.26 5.12
CA TYR A 111 15.71 0.92 5.61
C TYR A 111 14.35 0.51 5.04
N THR A 112 13.36 1.37 5.19
CA THR A 112 11.96 1.05 4.85
C THR A 112 11.78 0.82 3.36
N ASN A 113 12.45 1.60 2.52
CA ASN A 113 12.34 1.52 1.05
C ASN A 113 13.45 0.65 0.40
N ASP A 114 14.34 0.02 1.18
CA ASP A 114 15.33 -0.88 0.58
C ASP A 114 14.64 -2.17 0.09
N PRO A 115 14.65 -2.49 -1.23
CA PRO A 115 14.03 -3.70 -1.77
C PRO A 115 14.54 -5.00 -1.14
N ARG A 116 15.81 -5.01 -0.69
CA ARG A 116 16.40 -6.17 0.00
C ARG A 116 15.77 -6.36 1.36
N VAL A 117 15.49 -5.27 2.09
CA VAL A 117 14.82 -5.31 3.39
C VAL A 117 13.35 -5.69 3.22
N ILE A 118 12.65 -5.06 2.27
CA ILE A 118 11.24 -5.35 1.95
C ILE A 118 11.06 -6.84 1.66
N SER A 119 11.94 -7.41 0.82
CA SER A 119 11.85 -8.80 0.35
C SER A 119 12.10 -9.86 1.44
N LEU A 120 12.64 -9.47 2.59
CA LEU A 120 12.81 -10.39 3.73
C LEU A 120 11.46 -10.83 4.34
N ASN A 121 10.41 -10.03 4.19
CA ASN A 121 9.07 -10.45 4.57
C ASN A 121 8.45 -11.31 3.46
N ASP A 122 7.77 -12.39 3.83
CA ASP A 122 7.01 -13.21 2.89
C ASP A 122 5.72 -12.52 2.46
N LYS A 123 5.22 -12.86 1.27
CA LYS A 123 3.94 -12.41 0.73
C LYS A 123 3.78 -10.89 0.79
N VAL A 124 4.82 -10.15 0.43
CA VAL A 124 4.72 -8.69 0.33
C VAL A 124 3.73 -8.33 -0.77
N MET A 125 2.71 -7.54 -0.43
CA MET A 125 1.71 -7.02 -1.34
C MET A 125 1.93 -5.52 -1.49
N ALA A 126 2.60 -5.11 -2.57
CA ALA A 126 2.78 -3.72 -2.93
C ALA A 126 1.67 -3.30 -3.89
N ILE A 127 0.77 -2.43 -3.44
CA ILE A 127 -0.44 -2.01 -4.17
C ILE A 127 -0.37 -0.52 -4.42
N ASN A 128 -0.20 -0.14 -5.68
CA ASN A 128 0.03 1.24 -6.09
C ASN A 128 -0.79 1.61 -7.33
N ASN A 129 -1.00 2.91 -7.50
CA ASN A 129 -1.63 3.47 -8.69
C ASN A 129 -0.58 3.92 -9.70
N ALA A 130 -1.00 4.03 -10.97
CA ALA A 130 -0.21 4.65 -12.02
C ALA A 130 -1.00 5.77 -12.71
N ILE A 131 -0.28 6.63 -13.45
CA ILE A 131 -0.85 7.69 -14.27
C ILE A 131 -1.14 7.16 -15.68
N GLU A 132 -0.20 6.40 -16.24
CA GLU A 132 -0.33 5.83 -17.58
C GLU A 132 0.46 4.53 -17.73
N VAL A 133 0.05 3.70 -18.67
CA VAL A 133 0.75 2.48 -19.11
C VAL A 133 0.75 2.44 -20.62
N ASP A 134 1.88 2.09 -21.23
CA ASP A 134 1.98 1.94 -22.68
C ASP A 134 1.69 0.50 -23.14
N LEU A 135 1.67 0.28 -24.46
CA LEU A 135 1.41 -1.03 -25.05
C LEU A 135 2.53 -2.05 -24.83
N TYR A 136 3.68 -1.61 -24.33
CA TYR A 136 4.80 -2.47 -23.92
C TYR A 136 4.82 -2.77 -22.42
N SER A 137 3.73 -2.41 -21.73
CA SER A 137 3.59 -2.57 -20.27
C SER A 137 4.57 -1.73 -19.43
N GLN A 138 5.09 -0.64 -20.01
CA GLN A 138 5.87 0.34 -19.25
C GLN A 138 4.90 1.25 -18.50
N VAL A 139 5.15 1.41 -17.19
CA VAL A 139 4.28 2.16 -16.27
C VAL A 139 4.93 3.48 -15.93
N SER A 140 4.17 4.56 -16.00
CA SER A 140 4.54 5.86 -15.46
C SER A 140 3.60 6.26 -14.33
N SER A 141 4.18 6.60 -13.19
CA SER A 141 3.47 7.16 -12.02
C SER A 141 3.92 8.59 -11.71
N GLU A 142 4.81 9.16 -12.50
CA GLU A 142 5.46 10.46 -12.27
C GLU A 142 5.14 11.48 -13.36
N SER A 143 4.80 11.01 -14.56
CA SER A 143 4.55 11.87 -15.71
C SER A 143 3.36 11.39 -16.55
N SER A 144 2.79 12.29 -17.33
CA SER A 144 1.84 11.97 -18.39
C SER A 144 2.39 12.51 -19.70
N GLY A 145 2.73 11.61 -20.61
CA GLY A 145 3.49 11.92 -21.82
C GLY A 145 4.80 12.66 -21.48
N LYS A 146 4.95 13.89 -22.00
CA LYS A 146 6.14 14.72 -21.76
C LYS A 146 6.04 15.63 -20.52
N ARG A 147 4.90 15.62 -19.83
CA ARG A 147 4.66 16.49 -18.67
C ARG A 147 4.98 15.74 -17.38
N HIS A 148 5.97 16.22 -16.65
CA HIS A 148 6.23 15.78 -15.28
C HIS A 148 5.13 16.28 -14.35
N ILE A 149 4.57 15.39 -13.51
CA ILE A 149 3.43 15.67 -12.63
C ILE A 149 3.84 15.65 -11.17
N THR A 150 4.65 14.66 -10.77
CA THR A 150 5.05 14.45 -9.39
C THR A 150 6.51 14.00 -9.29
N GLY A 151 7.10 14.11 -8.12
CA GLY A 151 8.41 13.54 -7.84
C GLY A 151 8.37 12.02 -7.70
N THR A 152 9.54 11.41 -7.71
CA THR A 152 9.73 9.99 -7.44
C THR A 152 9.42 9.71 -5.97
N GLY A 153 8.61 8.66 -5.72
CA GLY A 153 8.40 8.07 -4.40
C GLY A 153 8.99 6.67 -4.32
N GLY A 154 8.51 5.88 -3.35
CA GLY A 154 8.98 4.52 -3.11
C GLY A 154 8.34 3.43 -3.98
N GLN A 155 7.51 3.76 -4.98
CA GLN A 155 6.76 2.77 -5.74
C GLN A 155 7.65 1.70 -6.37
N LEU A 156 8.74 2.11 -7.04
CA LEU A 156 9.68 1.17 -7.66
C LEU A 156 10.32 0.25 -6.63
N ASP A 157 10.75 0.82 -5.50
CA ASP A 157 11.40 0.06 -4.42
C ASP A 157 10.48 -1.03 -3.88
N PHE A 158 9.21 -0.69 -3.61
CA PHE A 158 8.23 -1.64 -3.08
C PHE A 158 7.79 -2.68 -4.11
N ILE A 159 7.62 -2.32 -5.38
CA ILE A 159 7.33 -3.27 -6.45
C ILE A 159 8.49 -4.25 -6.61
N LEU A 160 9.73 -3.77 -6.62
CA LEU A 160 10.92 -4.61 -6.71
C LEU A 160 11.06 -5.52 -5.49
N GLY A 161 10.89 -4.98 -4.28
CA GLY A 161 10.91 -5.76 -3.04
C GLY A 161 9.82 -6.83 -2.99
N ALA A 162 8.59 -6.50 -3.44
CA ALA A 162 7.50 -7.46 -3.54
C ALA A 162 7.80 -8.57 -4.55
N PHE A 163 8.39 -8.23 -5.71
CA PHE A 163 8.81 -9.21 -6.71
C PHE A 163 9.86 -10.20 -6.16
N GLN A 164 10.79 -9.72 -5.34
CA GLN A 164 11.82 -10.54 -4.71
C GLN A 164 11.32 -11.32 -3.49
N SER A 165 10.21 -10.92 -2.91
CA SER A 165 9.61 -11.58 -1.74
C SER A 165 9.02 -12.94 -2.11
N ARG A 166 9.20 -13.93 -1.25
CA ARG A 166 8.59 -15.25 -1.43
C ARG A 166 7.06 -15.16 -1.38
N GLY A 167 6.39 -15.42 -2.51
CA GLY A 167 4.93 -15.29 -2.65
C GLY A 167 4.44 -13.84 -2.69
N GLY A 168 5.35 -12.89 -2.83
CA GLY A 168 5.02 -11.49 -2.96
C GLY A 168 4.43 -11.12 -4.32
N LYS A 169 3.70 -10.01 -4.39
CA LYS A 169 3.07 -9.49 -5.61
C LYS A 169 3.13 -7.97 -5.62
N GLY A 170 3.65 -7.42 -6.72
CA GLY A 170 3.55 -5.99 -7.03
C GLY A 170 2.34 -5.76 -7.92
N LEU A 171 1.42 -4.92 -7.49
CA LEU A 171 0.18 -4.61 -8.20
C LEU A 171 0.18 -3.13 -8.58
N ILE A 172 0.06 -2.87 -9.88
CA ILE A 172 -0.17 -1.54 -10.43
C ILE A 172 -1.61 -1.47 -10.89
N CYS A 173 -2.34 -0.54 -10.33
CA CYS A 173 -3.76 -0.36 -10.56
C CYS A 173 -4.02 0.96 -11.29
N ILE A 174 -4.83 0.93 -12.33
CA ILE A 174 -5.15 2.10 -13.13
C ILE A 174 -6.55 1.93 -13.74
N SER A 175 -7.31 3.03 -13.85
CA SER A 175 -8.54 3.04 -14.64
C SER A 175 -8.21 2.92 -16.11
N SER A 176 -8.98 2.14 -16.86
CA SER A 176 -8.76 1.91 -18.31
C SER A 176 -9.01 3.14 -19.16
N THR A 177 -9.77 4.13 -18.64
CA THR A 177 -10.13 5.35 -19.34
C THR A 177 -9.82 6.59 -18.51
N PHE A 178 -9.61 7.72 -19.17
CA PHE A 178 -9.42 9.02 -18.55
C PHE A 178 -10.51 9.99 -19.01
N LYS A 179 -11.27 10.56 -18.07
CA LYS A 179 -12.38 11.51 -18.32
C LYS A 179 -13.43 10.96 -19.31
N ASP A 180 -13.84 9.70 -19.15
CA ASP A 180 -14.84 9.02 -19.98
C ASP A 180 -14.53 9.06 -21.49
N LYS A 181 -13.25 9.16 -21.84
CA LYS A 181 -12.76 9.05 -23.22
C LYS A 181 -12.15 7.68 -23.40
N GLU A 182 -12.64 6.97 -24.41
CA GLU A 182 -12.07 5.73 -24.93
C GLU A 182 -10.67 5.93 -25.50
#